data_568a8a9e9715825c59a4008fec788188
#
_entry.id   568a8a9e9715825c59a4008fec788188
#
_cell.length_a   1.000
_cell.length_b   1.000
_cell.length_c   1.000
_cell.angle_alpha   90.00
_cell.angle_beta   90.00
_cell.angle_gamma   90.00
#
_symmetry.space_group_name_H-M   'P 1'
#
loop_
_entity.id
_entity.type
_entity.pdbx_description
1 polymer ?
#
loop_
_entity_poly.entity_id
_entity_poly.type
_entity_poly.pdbx_seq_one_letter_code
_entity_poly.pdbx_strand_id
1 'polypeptide(L)'
;MYLPRLYLQRTSHALSRLSRLSRSSSKLCTSQFVLHPTRYFSSSSFPMSSSNTDALVEVAKARRSYYKLGKTSPVSDAKVEELVNNAILYLPSSFNTQSTRVVVVVNDKHDKLWDIAIEQFGNLVKSGAISEDQWNNQTLPKLQGFKAAYGTILFYEDPAHIAPYSEKFAAFKDKFPIWADHANAIHQWFLWAGLESLGFGANLQHYNPVIDTAVAKEFDVPSDWRLISQLVFGSIEGPAGEKQSKPLEERIKFLGGK
;
A
#
# COMPACT_ATOMS: atom_id res chain seq x y z
N MET A 1 35.53 36.02 6.29
CA MET A 1 36.86 35.96 5.69
C MET A 1 36.74 35.20 4.38
N TYR A 2 36.70 35.98 3.29
CA TYR A 2 37.10 35.74 1.90
C TYR A 2 36.82 34.39 1.19
N LEU A 3 35.99 34.54 0.17
CA LEU A 3 36.00 33.82 -1.12
C LEU A 3 37.34 34.00 -1.86
N PRO A 4 37.68 33.22 -2.94
CA PRO A 4 37.23 33.67 -4.25
C PRO A 4 36.79 32.61 -5.28
N ARG A 5 36.01 33.12 -6.24
CA ARG A 5 35.68 32.63 -7.58
C ARG A 5 36.90 32.49 -8.50
N LEU A 6 36.82 31.59 -9.48
CA LEU A 6 37.43 31.70 -10.83
C LEU A 6 36.59 30.81 -11.76
N TYR A 7 35.97 31.28 -12.68
CA TYR A 7 35.86 31.83 -14.04
C TYR A 7 36.98 31.39 -14.98
N LEU A 8 36.59 30.89 -16.15
CA LEU A 8 37.10 31.11 -17.53
C LEU A 8 36.69 29.93 -18.42
N GLN A 9 35.82 30.12 -19.36
CA GLN A 9 35.79 30.66 -20.71
C GLN A 9 36.17 29.64 -21.80
N ARG A 10 35.20 29.44 -22.65
CA ARG A 10 35.13 29.49 -24.13
C ARG A 10 36.29 28.96 -24.94
N THR A 11 35.98 28.14 -25.95
CA THR A 11 36.18 28.54 -27.36
C THR A 11 35.36 27.68 -28.34
N SER A 12 34.69 28.37 -29.22
CA SER A 12 34.05 27.96 -30.46
C SER A 12 35.05 27.80 -31.58
N HIS A 13 34.85 26.85 -32.50
CA HIS A 13 35.20 27.06 -33.91
C HIS A 13 34.29 26.29 -34.83
N ALA A 14 33.88 27.00 -35.81
CA ALA A 14 32.95 26.83 -36.87
C ALA A 14 33.60 26.40 -38.19
N LEU A 15 32.71 26.09 -39.15
CA LEU A 15 32.90 26.14 -40.62
C LEU A 15 33.61 24.92 -41.24
N SER A 16 33.15 24.29 -42.21
CA SER A 16 32.35 24.42 -43.40
C SER A 16 32.83 23.35 -44.42
N ARG A 17 32.00 22.77 -45.18
CA ARG A 17 32.08 22.68 -46.65
C ARG A 17 30.92 21.94 -47.26
N LEU A 18 30.44 22.59 -48.28
CA LEU A 18 29.39 22.26 -49.23
C LEU A 18 29.76 21.13 -50.20
N SER A 19 28.71 20.55 -50.72
CA SER A 19 28.44 20.13 -52.10
C SER A 19 28.60 18.64 -52.46
N ARG A 20 27.54 17.97 -52.79
CA ARG A 20 27.10 17.78 -54.21
C ARG A 20 25.78 17.03 -54.28
N LEU A 21 24.98 17.53 -55.18
CA LEU A 21 23.72 17.02 -55.68
C LEU A 21 23.81 15.60 -56.26
N SER A 22 22.84 14.75 -56.01
CA SER A 22 22.32 13.85 -57.01
C SER A 22 20.82 13.68 -56.84
N ARG A 23 20.11 13.95 -57.89
CA ARG A 23 18.65 13.81 -58.02
C ARG A 23 18.29 12.34 -58.05
N SER A 24 17.26 11.95 -57.31
CA SER A 24 16.48 10.75 -57.59
C SER A 24 15.08 10.89 -57.05
N SER A 25 14.18 10.97 -57.97
CA SER A 25 12.73 10.63 -57.97
C SER A 25 11.93 10.68 -56.69
N SER A 26 11.01 11.64 -56.70
CA SER A 26 9.81 11.73 -55.89
C SER A 26 8.94 10.46 -55.93
N LYS A 27 8.76 9.82 -54.77
CA LYS A 27 7.51 9.09 -54.48
C LYS A 27 6.88 9.81 -53.27
N LEU A 28 5.80 10.52 -53.55
CA LEU A 28 4.87 11.02 -52.54
C LEU A 28 4.31 9.81 -51.79
N CYS A 29 4.77 9.62 -50.57
CA CYS A 29 4.10 8.77 -49.60
C CYS A 29 3.09 9.64 -48.84
N THR A 30 1.85 9.63 -49.27
CA THR A 30 0.72 10.16 -48.53
C THR A 30 0.53 9.30 -47.31
N SER A 31 1.08 9.71 -46.17
CA SER A 31 0.73 9.14 -44.89
C SER A 31 -0.72 9.54 -44.56
N GLN A 32 -1.63 8.61 -44.79
CA GLN A 32 -2.97 8.69 -44.26
C GLN A 32 -2.85 8.63 -42.73
N PHE A 33 -3.08 9.75 -42.06
CA PHE A 33 -3.38 9.78 -40.62
C PHE A 33 -4.67 8.98 -40.41
N VAL A 34 -4.54 7.75 -40.01
CA VAL A 34 -5.66 6.97 -39.49
C VAL A 34 -5.97 7.56 -38.12
N LEU A 35 -6.97 8.42 -38.08
CA LEU A 35 -7.60 8.83 -36.82
C LEU A 35 -8.24 7.57 -36.23
N HIS A 36 -7.56 6.98 -35.24
CA HIS A 36 -8.20 6.00 -34.39
C HIS A 36 -9.38 6.68 -33.70
N PRO A 37 -10.61 6.18 -33.84
CA PRO A 37 -11.72 6.72 -33.08
C PRO A 37 -11.40 6.48 -31.59
N THR A 38 -11.27 7.58 -30.85
CA THR A 38 -11.27 7.55 -29.39
C THR A 38 -12.54 6.83 -28.99
N ARG A 39 -12.40 5.56 -28.56
CA ARG A 39 -13.52 4.86 -27.93
C ARG A 39 -13.81 5.64 -26.65
N TYR A 40 -14.82 6.49 -26.68
CA TYR A 40 -15.48 6.92 -25.48
C TYR A 40 -15.91 5.65 -24.77
N PHE A 41 -15.30 5.36 -23.63
CA PHE A 41 -15.87 4.41 -22.70
C PHE A 41 -17.24 4.96 -22.35
N SER A 42 -18.27 4.42 -22.98
CA SER A 42 -19.62 4.54 -22.49
C SER A 42 -19.55 4.09 -21.04
N SER A 43 -19.93 4.99 -20.12
CA SER A 43 -20.18 4.62 -18.74
C SER A 43 -21.35 3.64 -18.76
N SER A 44 -21.05 2.36 -18.99
CA SER A 44 -21.99 1.30 -18.71
C SER A 44 -22.20 1.38 -17.20
N SER A 45 -23.28 2.05 -16.78
CA SER A 45 -23.86 1.85 -15.48
C SER A 45 -24.22 0.37 -15.42
N PHE A 46 -23.30 -0.45 -14.90
CA PHE A 46 -23.64 -1.80 -14.52
C PHE A 46 -24.69 -1.66 -13.42
N PRO A 47 -25.94 -2.08 -13.65
CA PRO A 47 -26.88 -2.16 -12.56
C PRO A 47 -26.26 -3.16 -11.59
N MET A 48 -25.76 -2.70 -10.43
CA MET A 48 -25.39 -3.60 -9.36
C MET A 48 -26.65 -4.39 -9.03
N SER A 49 -26.64 -5.68 -9.37
CA SER A 49 -27.73 -6.56 -8.99
C SER A 49 -27.77 -6.65 -7.46
N SER A 50 -28.93 -6.83 -6.87
CA SER A 50 -29.08 -7.06 -5.42
C SER A 50 -28.08 -8.13 -4.91
N SER A 51 -27.79 -9.14 -5.73
CA SER A 51 -26.82 -10.20 -5.46
C SER A 51 -25.38 -9.72 -5.25
N ASN A 52 -24.91 -8.69 -5.96
CA ASN A 52 -23.55 -8.15 -5.79
C ASN A 52 -23.42 -7.34 -4.49
N THR A 53 -24.46 -6.57 -4.14
CA THR A 53 -24.52 -5.85 -2.86
C THR A 53 -24.58 -6.84 -1.70
N ASP A 54 -25.39 -7.88 -1.79
CA ASP A 54 -25.51 -8.90 -0.76
C ASP A 54 -24.16 -9.64 -0.56
N ALA A 55 -23.47 -10.01 -1.64
CA ALA A 55 -22.14 -10.62 -1.57
C ALA A 55 -21.12 -9.70 -0.86
N LEU A 56 -21.09 -8.40 -1.20
CA LEU A 56 -20.20 -7.43 -0.55
C LEU A 56 -20.51 -7.30 0.95
N VAL A 57 -21.79 -7.28 1.33
CA VAL A 57 -22.21 -7.21 2.73
C VAL A 57 -21.82 -8.47 3.49
N GLU A 58 -21.98 -9.66 2.91
CA GLU A 58 -21.57 -10.91 3.53
C GLU A 58 -20.05 -10.99 3.75
N VAL A 59 -19.23 -10.54 2.79
CA VAL A 59 -17.79 -10.42 2.96
C VAL A 59 -17.45 -9.47 4.11
N ALA A 60 -18.12 -8.31 4.21
CA ALA A 60 -17.92 -7.37 5.29
C ALA A 60 -18.32 -7.92 6.68
N LYS A 61 -19.37 -8.74 6.75
CA LYS A 61 -19.81 -9.42 7.98
C LYS A 61 -18.83 -10.53 8.39
N ALA A 62 -18.35 -11.31 7.42
CA ALA A 62 -17.45 -12.43 7.65
C ALA A 62 -16.08 -11.98 8.18
N ARG A 63 -15.58 -10.84 7.71
CA ARG A 63 -14.27 -10.31 8.12
C ARG A 63 -14.20 -10.03 9.62
N ARG A 64 -13.29 -10.76 10.31
CA ARG A 64 -13.06 -10.68 11.76
C ARG A 64 -11.57 -10.56 12.07
N SER A 65 -11.21 -10.12 13.28
CA SER A 65 -9.84 -10.15 13.76
C SER A 65 -9.54 -11.48 14.42
N TYR A 66 -8.65 -12.27 13.80
CA TYR A 66 -8.18 -13.53 14.33
C TYR A 66 -6.76 -13.34 14.87
N TYR A 67 -6.55 -13.61 16.15
CA TYR A 67 -5.25 -13.43 16.81
C TYR A 67 -4.48 -14.75 16.99
N LYS A 68 -5.18 -15.88 17.02
CA LYS A 68 -4.56 -17.19 17.09
C LYS A 68 -4.44 -17.75 15.68
N LEU A 69 -3.27 -17.56 15.09
CA LEU A 69 -2.95 -17.89 13.71
C LEU A 69 -1.84 -18.93 13.64
N GLY A 70 -1.84 -19.75 12.61
CA GLY A 70 -0.84 -20.77 12.32
C GLY A 70 -0.10 -20.54 11.01
N LYS A 71 0.94 -21.35 10.78
CA LYS A 71 1.88 -21.24 9.64
C LYS A 71 1.41 -21.92 8.36
N THR A 72 0.15 -22.36 8.26
CA THR A 72 -0.33 -22.99 7.03
C THR A 72 -1.14 -22.02 6.18
N SER A 73 -1.06 -22.22 4.87
CA SER A 73 -1.83 -21.46 3.89
C SER A 73 -2.93 -22.34 3.28
N PRO A 74 -4.20 -21.87 3.21
CA PRO A 74 -5.28 -22.60 2.54
C PRO A 74 -5.19 -22.53 1.01
N VAL A 75 -4.39 -21.64 0.44
CA VAL A 75 -4.22 -21.41 -1.00
C VAL A 75 -2.73 -21.27 -1.36
N SER A 76 -2.39 -21.27 -2.65
CA SER A 76 -1.04 -21.01 -3.11
C SER A 76 -0.65 -19.54 -2.92
N ASP A 77 0.67 -19.24 -2.81
CA ASP A 77 1.19 -17.88 -2.76
C ASP A 77 0.80 -17.07 -4.00
N ALA A 78 0.75 -17.69 -5.17
CA ALA A 78 0.28 -17.05 -6.39
C ALA A 78 -1.17 -16.53 -6.29
N LYS A 79 -2.04 -17.18 -5.48
CA LYS A 79 -3.40 -16.68 -5.24
C LYS A 79 -3.43 -15.49 -4.29
N VAL A 80 -2.52 -15.42 -3.34
CA VAL A 80 -2.32 -14.23 -2.49
C VAL A 80 -1.76 -13.08 -3.33
N GLU A 81 -0.79 -13.35 -4.19
CA GLU A 81 -0.22 -12.36 -5.11
C GLU A 81 -1.30 -11.80 -6.06
N GLU A 82 -2.14 -12.64 -6.64
CA GLU A 82 -3.27 -12.21 -7.48
C GLU A 82 -4.21 -11.26 -6.73
N LEU A 83 -4.53 -11.56 -5.47
CA LEU A 83 -5.36 -10.69 -4.63
C LEU A 83 -4.70 -9.32 -4.41
N VAL A 84 -3.40 -9.30 -4.10
CA VAL A 84 -2.63 -8.07 -3.90
C VAL A 84 -2.55 -7.26 -5.19
N ASN A 85 -2.27 -7.90 -6.33
CA ASN A 85 -2.22 -7.24 -7.64
C ASN A 85 -3.57 -6.59 -7.98
N ASN A 86 -4.68 -7.27 -7.74
CA ASN A 86 -6.02 -6.72 -7.93
C ASN A 86 -6.28 -5.50 -7.02
N ALA A 87 -5.82 -5.52 -5.77
CA ALA A 87 -5.94 -4.38 -4.88
C ALA A 87 -5.21 -3.15 -5.43
N ILE A 88 -3.95 -3.32 -5.85
CA ILE A 88 -3.12 -2.22 -6.38
C ILE A 88 -3.68 -1.68 -7.70
N LEU A 89 -4.24 -2.54 -8.56
CA LEU A 89 -4.74 -2.13 -9.87
C LEU A 89 -6.10 -1.43 -9.83
N TYR A 90 -6.99 -1.85 -8.92
CA TYR A 90 -8.41 -1.47 -9.02
C TYR A 90 -8.92 -0.59 -7.88
N LEU A 91 -8.19 -0.49 -6.77
CA LEU A 91 -8.66 0.34 -5.66
C LEU A 91 -8.38 1.82 -5.90
N PRO A 92 -9.30 2.69 -5.47
CA PRO A 92 -9.19 4.13 -5.72
C PRO A 92 -8.17 4.81 -4.80
N SER A 93 -7.62 5.91 -5.29
CA SER A 93 -6.88 6.89 -4.49
C SER A 93 -7.31 8.30 -4.83
N SER A 94 -7.14 9.23 -3.89
CA SER A 94 -7.48 10.65 -4.11
C SER A 94 -6.68 11.20 -5.29
N PHE A 95 -7.36 11.82 -6.26
CA PHE A 95 -6.75 12.31 -7.51
C PHE A 95 -6.00 11.23 -8.30
N ASN A 96 -6.25 9.95 -8.04
CA ASN A 96 -5.53 8.84 -8.64
C ASN A 96 -4.01 8.92 -8.42
N THR A 97 -3.59 9.32 -7.22
CA THR A 97 -2.18 9.45 -6.85
C THR A 97 -1.44 8.12 -6.87
N GLN A 98 -2.14 7.01 -6.65
CA GLN A 98 -1.58 5.66 -6.64
C GLN A 98 -0.31 5.57 -5.76
N SER A 99 -0.36 6.22 -4.58
CA SER A 99 0.78 6.34 -3.67
C SER A 99 0.96 5.13 -2.75
N THR A 100 -0.06 4.30 -2.58
CA THR A 100 0.01 3.10 -1.74
C THR A 100 1.00 2.09 -2.31
N ARG A 101 1.88 1.56 -1.44
CA ARG A 101 2.83 0.48 -1.71
C ARG A 101 2.58 -0.67 -0.77
N VAL A 102 2.84 -1.89 -1.26
CA VAL A 102 2.61 -3.12 -0.48
C VAL A 102 3.82 -4.02 -0.60
N VAL A 103 4.27 -4.53 0.54
CA VAL A 103 5.29 -5.58 0.61
C VAL A 103 4.70 -6.78 1.33
N VAL A 104 4.71 -7.94 0.68
CA VAL A 104 4.21 -9.20 1.26
C VAL A 104 5.40 -10.04 1.69
N VAL A 105 5.42 -10.43 2.95
CA VAL A 105 6.45 -11.34 3.51
C VAL A 105 5.76 -12.60 4.03
N VAL A 106 6.25 -13.76 3.61
CA VAL A 106 5.75 -15.06 4.01
C VAL A 106 6.88 -15.96 4.51
N ASN A 107 6.55 -17.02 5.24
CA ASN A 107 7.50 -18.02 5.72
C ASN A 107 8.70 -17.38 6.47
N ASP A 108 9.94 -17.70 6.10
CA ASP A 108 11.15 -17.22 6.77
C ASP A 108 11.28 -15.68 6.78
N LYS A 109 10.77 -15.00 5.75
CA LYS A 109 10.77 -13.54 5.70
C LYS A 109 9.75 -12.94 6.67
N HIS A 110 8.62 -13.59 6.85
CA HIS A 110 7.65 -13.24 7.90
C HIS A 110 8.26 -13.42 9.31
N ASP A 111 8.91 -14.56 9.55
CA ASP A 111 9.57 -14.81 10.83
C ASP A 111 10.63 -13.72 11.12
N LYS A 112 11.43 -13.36 10.11
CA LYS A 112 12.43 -12.30 10.22
C LYS A 112 11.84 -10.92 10.54
N LEU A 113 10.69 -10.57 9.95
CA LEU A 113 9.97 -9.34 10.28
C LEU A 113 9.64 -9.25 11.78
N TRP A 114 9.09 -10.33 12.33
CA TRP A 114 8.69 -10.33 13.73
C TRP A 114 9.87 -10.48 14.68
N ASP A 115 10.98 -11.11 14.26
CA ASP A 115 12.25 -11.07 15.01
C ASP A 115 12.79 -9.64 15.11
N ILE A 116 12.72 -8.86 14.02
CA ILE A 116 13.07 -7.44 14.07
C ILE A 116 12.17 -6.69 15.06
N ALA A 117 10.86 -6.92 15.03
CA ALA A 117 9.94 -6.28 15.97
C ALA A 117 10.29 -6.65 17.43
N ILE A 118 10.55 -7.92 17.73
CA ILE A 118 10.96 -8.39 19.06
C ILE A 118 12.26 -7.71 19.49
N GLU A 119 13.26 -7.63 18.61
CA GLU A 119 14.53 -6.96 18.90
C GLU A 119 14.36 -5.47 19.20
N GLN A 120 13.65 -4.75 18.33
CA GLN A 120 13.45 -3.29 18.48
C GLN A 120 12.67 -2.96 19.75
N PHE A 121 11.61 -3.71 20.06
CA PHE A 121 10.87 -3.52 21.32
C PHE A 121 11.68 -3.97 22.54
N GLY A 122 12.50 -5.01 22.43
CA GLY A 122 13.46 -5.39 23.47
C GLY A 122 14.48 -4.30 23.78
N ASN A 123 14.88 -3.51 22.78
CA ASN A 123 15.73 -2.32 23.00
C ASN A 123 15.02 -1.21 23.79
N LEU A 124 13.69 -1.05 23.60
CA LEU A 124 12.89 -0.12 24.41
C LEU A 124 12.80 -0.56 25.87
N VAL A 125 12.79 -1.86 26.14
CA VAL A 125 12.88 -2.38 27.54
C VAL A 125 14.22 -2.04 28.15
N LYS A 126 15.34 -2.32 27.44
CA LYS A 126 16.69 -2.00 27.91
C LYS A 126 16.91 -0.52 28.22
N SER A 127 16.23 0.37 27.48
CA SER A 127 16.27 1.82 27.71
C SER A 127 15.31 2.30 28.81
N GLY A 128 14.48 1.42 29.37
CA GLY A 128 13.48 1.75 30.37
C GLY A 128 12.19 2.40 29.83
N ALA A 129 12.04 2.49 28.50
CA ALA A 129 10.83 3.03 27.87
C ALA A 129 9.61 2.11 28.00
N ILE A 130 9.85 0.82 28.15
CA ILE A 130 8.84 -0.21 28.42
C ILE A 130 9.31 -0.99 29.66
N SER A 131 8.41 -1.25 30.62
CA SER A 131 8.76 -2.04 31.79
C SER A 131 8.93 -3.53 31.44
N GLU A 132 9.77 -4.24 32.19
CA GLU A 132 9.95 -5.70 32.03
C GLU A 132 8.63 -6.46 32.24
N ASP A 133 7.79 -6.02 33.17
CA ASP A 133 6.47 -6.63 33.42
C ASP A 133 5.57 -6.51 32.17
N GLN A 134 5.45 -5.31 31.60
CA GLN A 134 4.68 -5.08 30.36
C GLN A 134 5.26 -5.87 29.19
N TRP A 135 6.58 -5.95 29.10
CA TRP A 135 7.26 -6.73 28.07
C TRP A 135 6.92 -8.21 28.18
N ASN A 136 7.19 -8.81 29.34
CA ASN A 136 7.07 -10.24 29.55
C ASN A 136 5.62 -10.74 29.50
N ASN A 137 4.68 -9.95 30.05
CA ASN A 137 3.30 -10.37 30.24
C ASN A 137 2.33 -9.91 29.12
N GLN A 138 2.74 -8.94 28.26
CA GLN A 138 1.85 -8.39 27.25
C GLN A 138 2.49 -8.31 25.87
N THR A 139 3.67 -7.65 25.73
CA THR A 139 4.20 -7.31 24.40
C THR A 139 4.85 -8.50 23.72
N LEU A 140 5.79 -9.17 24.40
CA LEU A 140 6.51 -10.31 23.84
C LEU A 140 5.58 -11.47 23.44
N PRO A 141 4.61 -11.90 24.28
CA PRO A 141 3.67 -12.95 23.87
C PRO A 141 2.85 -12.58 22.63
N LYS A 142 2.46 -11.30 22.45
CA LYS A 142 1.76 -10.84 21.24
C LYS A 142 2.65 -10.92 20.01
N LEU A 143 3.90 -10.42 20.09
CA LEU A 143 4.85 -10.47 18.97
C LEU A 143 5.16 -11.91 18.57
N GLN A 144 5.33 -12.81 19.54
CA GLN A 144 5.51 -14.24 19.30
C GLN A 144 4.26 -14.88 18.65
N GLY A 145 3.08 -14.46 19.07
CA GLY A 145 1.82 -14.89 18.47
C GLY A 145 1.69 -14.46 17.01
N PHE A 146 2.15 -13.24 16.65
CA PHE A 146 2.17 -12.79 15.27
C PHE A 146 3.23 -13.55 14.45
N LYS A 147 4.42 -13.78 15.00
CA LYS A 147 5.46 -14.61 14.36
C LYS A 147 5.00 -16.05 14.07
N ALA A 148 4.05 -16.57 14.82
CA ALA A 148 3.50 -17.90 14.60
C ALA A 148 2.57 -18.00 13.38
N ALA A 149 2.23 -16.90 12.71
CA ALA A 149 1.37 -16.86 11.52
C ALA A 149 2.15 -17.22 10.24
N TYR A 150 1.44 -17.30 9.10
CA TYR A 150 2.00 -17.64 7.80
C TYR A 150 2.72 -16.47 7.14
N GLY A 151 2.14 -15.27 7.21
CA GLY A 151 2.65 -14.11 6.51
C GLY A 151 2.18 -12.77 7.08
N THR A 152 2.76 -11.70 6.56
CA THR A 152 2.37 -10.32 6.86
C THR A 152 2.38 -9.49 5.58
N ILE A 153 1.33 -8.69 5.37
CA ILE A 153 1.30 -7.63 4.38
C ILE A 153 1.69 -6.32 5.07
N LEU A 154 2.75 -5.68 4.60
CA LEU A 154 3.20 -4.36 5.04
C LEU A 154 2.61 -3.30 4.10
N PHE A 155 1.93 -2.31 4.66
CA PHE A 155 1.37 -1.20 3.90
C PHE A 155 2.22 0.05 4.07
N TYR A 156 2.56 0.67 2.95
CA TYR A 156 3.33 1.89 2.90
C TYR A 156 2.62 2.97 2.09
N GLU A 157 2.98 4.20 2.32
CA GLU A 157 2.70 5.33 1.45
C GLU A 157 4.01 5.91 0.90
N ASP A 158 4.02 6.15 -0.40
CA ASP A 158 5.12 6.77 -1.12
C ASP A 158 4.88 8.28 -1.27
N PRO A 159 5.59 9.13 -0.50
CA PRO A 159 5.41 10.58 -0.52
C PRO A 159 5.70 11.22 -1.88
N ALA A 160 6.56 10.61 -2.69
CA ALA A 160 6.93 11.14 -4.01
C ALA A 160 5.71 11.22 -4.95
N HIS A 161 4.72 10.33 -4.78
CA HIS A 161 3.48 10.33 -5.55
C HIS A 161 2.41 11.31 -5.01
N ILE A 162 2.64 11.87 -3.82
CA ILE A 162 1.72 12.81 -3.16
C ILE A 162 2.20 14.25 -3.34
N ALA A 163 3.51 14.48 -3.27
CA ALA A 163 4.13 15.80 -3.29
C ALA A 163 3.71 16.68 -4.48
N PRO A 164 3.67 16.20 -5.74
CA PRO A 164 3.28 17.01 -6.89
C PRO A 164 1.85 17.57 -6.78
N TYR A 165 0.94 16.81 -6.17
CA TYR A 165 -0.44 17.24 -5.95
C TYR A 165 -0.53 18.27 -4.83
N SER A 166 0.22 18.08 -3.76
CA SER A 166 0.33 19.03 -2.64
C SER A 166 0.87 20.39 -3.12
N GLU A 167 1.83 20.40 -4.04
CA GLU A 167 2.37 21.62 -4.65
C GLU A 167 1.36 22.28 -5.59
N LYS A 168 0.75 21.49 -6.48
CA LYS A 168 -0.22 21.99 -7.47
C LYS A 168 -1.46 22.59 -6.82
N PHE A 169 -1.90 22.05 -5.69
CA PHE A 169 -3.12 22.46 -4.99
C PHE A 169 -2.80 22.99 -3.59
N ALA A 170 -2.06 24.10 -3.53
CA ALA A 170 -1.52 24.67 -2.29
C ALA A 170 -2.57 24.88 -1.17
N ALA A 171 -3.82 25.23 -1.53
CA ALA A 171 -4.91 25.37 -0.57
C ALA A 171 -5.28 24.07 0.17
N PHE A 172 -4.91 22.91 -0.38
CA PHE A 172 -5.18 21.59 0.18
C PHE A 172 -3.92 20.82 0.54
N LYS A 173 -2.75 21.49 0.54
CA LYS A 173 -1.44 20.88 0.74
C LYS A 173 -1.43 19.89 1.92
N ASP A 174 -1.94 20.30 3.07
CA ASP A 174 -1.96 19.50 4.30
C ASP A 174 -3.03 18.37 4.30
N LYS A 175 -3.87 18.32 3.26
CA LYS A 175 -4.92 17.29 3.14
C LYS A 175 -4.47 16.07 2.34
N PHE A 176 -3.54 16.23 1.41
CA PHE A 176 -3.07 15.13 0.57
C PHE A 176 -2.48 13.95 1.35
N PRO A 177 -1.63 14.14 2.39
CA PRO A 177 -1.18 13.03 3.23
C PRO A 177 -2.33 12.31 3.93
N ILE A 178 -3.35 13.05 4.40
CA ILE A 178 -4.53 12.48 5.06
C ILE A 178 -5.36 11.66 4.05
N TRP A 179 -5.53 12.16 2.83
CA TRP A 179 -6.25 11.44 1.78
C TRP A 179 -5.49 10.21 1.28
N ALA A 180 -4.16 10.22 1.32
CA ALA A 180 -3.34 9.05 1.07
C ALA A 180 -3.57 7.97 2.14
N ASP A 181 -3.63 8.36 3.43
CA ASP A 181 -3.96 7.44 4.51
C ASP A 181 -5.37 6.84 4.36
N HIS A 182 -6.34 7.63 3.87
CA HIS A 182 -7.68 7.10 3.55
C HIS A 182 -7.63 6.05 2.42
N ALA A 183 -6.87 6.32 1.36
CA ALA A 183 -6.68 5.35 0.27
C ALA A 183 -5.98 4.08 0.77
N ASN A 184 -4.95 4.22 1.60
CA ASN A 184 -4.26 3.09 2.23
C ASN A 184 -5.23 2.22 3.05
N ALA A 185 -6.10 2.84 3.86
CA ALA A 185 -7.10 2.12 4.65
C ALA A 185 -8.09 1.31 3.78
N ILE A 186 -8.41 1.79 2.57
CA ILE A 186 -9.21 1.03 1.60
C ILE A 186 -8.46 -0.24 1.16
N HIS A 187 -7.15 -0.14 0.85
CA HIS A 187 -6.32 -1.29 0.50
C HIS A 187 -6.20 -2.27 1.67
N GLN A 188 -6.02 -1.78 2.90
CA GLN A 188 -5.96 -2.60 4.10
C GLN A 188 -7.24 -3.41 4.29
N TRP A 189 -8.40 -2.77 4.19
CA TRP A 189 -9.69 -3.45 4.35
C TRP A 189 -9.92 -4.48 3.25
N PHE A 190 -9.65 -4.12 1.98
CA PHE A 190 -9.86 -5.01 0.85
C PHE A 190 -9.00 -6.28 0.96
N LEU A 191 -7.70 -6.11 1.26
CA LEU A 191 -6.78 -7.24 1.42
C LEU A 191 -7.14 -8.10 2.63
N TRP A 192 -7.56 -7.47 3.73
CA TRP A 192 -8.03 -8.21 4.90
C TRP A 192 -9.26 -9.06 4.59
N ALA A 193 -10.30 -8.46 4.03
CA ALA A 193 -11.53 -9.16 3.66
C ALA A 193 -11.28 -10.22 2.57
N GLY A 194 -10.40 -9.92 1.62
CA GLY A 194 -10.00 -10.86 0.57
C GLY A 194 -9.25 -12.07 1.09
N LEU A 195 -8.28 -11.88 2.02
CA LEU A 195 -7.58 -13.00 2.66
C LEU A 195 -8.55 -13.90 3.42
N GLU A 196 -9.51 -13.34 4.18
CA GLU A 196 -10.51 -14.14 4.88
C GLU A 196 -11.45 -14.87 3.92
N SER A 197 -11.77 -14.26 2.78
CA SER A 197 -12.53 -14.94 1.71
C SER A 197 -11.76 -16.11 1.06
N LEU A 198 -10.42 -16.10 1.15
CA LEU A 198 -9.55 -17.21 0.74
C LEU A 198 -9.34 -18.25 1.85
N GLY A 199 -9.94 -18.07 3.04
CA GLY A 199 -9.87 -19.02 4.16
C GLY A 199 -8.77 -18.74 5.19
N PHE A 200 -8.03 -17.63 5.06
CA PHE A 200 -7.12 -17.18 6.11
C PHE A 200 -7.85 -16.53 7.28
N GLY A 201 -7.25 -16.56 8.46
CA GLY A 201 -7.50 -15.58 9.50
C GLY A 201 -6.50 -14.43 9.38
N ALA A 202 -6.92 -13.23 9.80
CA ALA A 202 -6.00 -12.09 9.79
C ALA A 202 -6.29 -11.07 10.91
N ASN A 203 -5.28 -10.24 11.23
CA ASN A 203 -5.42 -9.10 12.12
C ASN A 203 -4.47 -7.97 11.73
N LEU A 204 -4.91 -6.72 11.91
CA LEU A 204 -4.17 -5.51 11.56
C LEU A 204 -3.42 -4.98 12.77
N GLN A 205 -2.13 -4.67 12.58
CA GLN A 205 -1.21 -4.21 13.62
C GLN A 205 -0.52 -2.90 13.22
N HIS A 206 0.00 -2.16 14.23
CA HIS A 206 0.67 -0.88 14.05
C HIS A 206 1.89 -0.82 15.00
N TYR A 207 3.01 -1.40 14.56
CA TYR A 207 4.28 -1.40 15.29
C TYR A 207 5.25 -0.31 14.84
N ASN A 208 4.83 0.46 13.83
CA ASN A 208 5.51 1.68 13.39
C ASN A 208 5.36 2.79 14.46
N PRO A 209 6.31 3.74 14.57
CA PRO A 209 7.54 3.83 13.78
C PRO A 209 8.72 2.99 14.32
N VAL A 210 8.53 2.21 15.38
CA VAL A 210 9.63 1.50 16.10
C VAL A 210 10.39 0.55 15.20
N ILE A 211 9.71 -0.13 14.26
CA ILE A 211 10.31 -1.13 13.39
C ILE A 211 10.75 -0.58 12.03
N ASP A 212 10.35 0.63 11.65
CA ASP A 212 10.39 1.15 10.28
C ASP A 212 11.78 1.05 9.65
N THR A 213 12.79 1.62 10.30
CA THR A 213 14.17 1.66 9.78
C THR A 213 14.77 0.27 9.62
N ALA A 214 14.56 -0.60 10.60
CA ALA A 214 15.12 -1.95 10.58
C ALA A 214 14.45 -2.84 9.51
N VAL A 215 13.12 -2.69 9.35
CA VAL A 215 12.33 -3.39 8.33
C VAL A 215 12.68 -2.90 6.93
N ALA A 216 12.80 -1.59 6.73
CA ALA A 216 13.19 -1.02 5.43
C ALA A 216 14.58 -1.54 5.00
N LYS A 217 15.54 -1.59 5.93
CA LYS A 217 16.88 -2.13 5.67
C LYS A 217 16.88 -3.62 5.33
N GLU A 218 16.12 -4.43 6.08
CA GLU A 218 16.10 -5.89 5.88
C GLU A 218 15.47 -6.29 4.55
N PHE A 219 14.42 -5.59 4.13
CA PHE A 219 13.64 -5.94 2.94
C PHE A 219 13.92 -5.05 1.74
N ASP A 220 14.98 -4.23 1.80
CA ASP A 220 15.39 -3.31 0.71
C ASP A 220 14.23 -2.40 0.25
N VAL A 221 13.47 -1.89 1.22
CA VAL A 221 12.37 -0.96 0.97
C VAL A 221 12.93 0.46 0.96
N PRO A 222 12.54 1.33 0.01
CA PRO A 222 12.95 2.72 0.00
C PRO A 222 12.68 3.41 1.34
N SER A 223 13.70 4.11 1.88
CA SER A 223 13.66 4.71 3.22
C SER A 223 12.69 5.87 3.35
N ASP A 224 12.24 6.45 2.24
CA ASP A 224 11.24 7.49 2.14
C ASP A 224 9.79 6.97 2.11
N TRP A 225 9.59 5.66 1.91
CA TRP A 225 8.26 5.06 2.05
C TRP A 225 7.89 5.00 3.53
N ARG A 226 6.73 5.59 3.86
CA ARG A 226 6.21 5.61 5.23
C ARG A 226 5.42 4.34 5.54
N LEU A 227 5.88 3.52 6.48
CA LEU A 227 5.14 2.34 6.95
C LEU A 227 3.87 2.78 7.68
N ILE A 228 2.72 2.20 7.32
CA ILE A 228 1.41 2.54 7.88
C ILE A 228 0.92 1.46 8.82
N SER A 229 0.95 0.20 8.39
CA SER A 229 0.40 -0.92 9.17
C SER A 229 0.93 -2.27 8.69
N GLN A 230 0.66 -3.30 9.49
CA GLN A 230 1.04 -4.68 9.26
C GLN A 230 -0.22 -5.57 9.36
N LEU A 231 -0.62 -6.23 8.27
CA LEU A 231 -1.72 -7.19 8.25
C LEU A 231 -1.15 -8.61 8.36
N VAL A 232 -1.21 -9.16 9.56
CA VAL A 232 -0.76 -10.53 9.86
C VAL A 232 -1.83 -11.50 9.41
N PHE A 233 -1.44 -12.60 8.72
CA PHE A 233 -2.38 -13.60 8.24
C PHE A 233 -1.82 -15.03 8.29
N GLY A 234 -2.71 -16.03 8.42
CA GLY A 234 -2.35 -17.43 8.51
C GLY A 234 -3.55 -18.33 8.68
N SER A 235 -3.34 -19.63 8.91
CA SER A 235 -4.45 -20.54 9.27
C SER A 235 -5.13 -20.11 10.56
N ILE A 236 -6.44 -20.35 10.65
CA ILE A 236 -7.23 -20.04 11.84
C ILE A 236 -7.05 -21.16 12.88
N GLU A 237 -6.39 -20.84 14.00
CA GLU A 237 -6.11 -21.79 15.09
C GLU A 237 -7.01 -21.56 16.32
N GLY A 238 -7.89 -20.54 16.24
CA GLY A 238 -8.84 -20.26 17.30
C GLY A 238 -9.91 -19.26 16.87
N PRO A 239 -11.00 -19.15 17.63
CA PRO A 239 -12.13 -18.29 17.26
C PRO A 239 -11.77 -16.80 17.29
N ALA A 240 -12.47 -16.02 16.49
CA ALA A 240 -12.47 -14.57 16.64
C ALA A 240 -13.18 -14.17 17.94
N GLY A 241 -12.71 -13.08 18.56
CA GLY A 241 -13.37 -12.51 19.74
C GLY A 241 -14.79 -12.02 19.44
N GLU A 242 -15.62 -11.82 20.45
CA GLU A 242 -16.96 -11.28 20.27
C GLU A 242 -16.93 -9.88 19.65
N LYS A 243 -17.84 -9.61 18.70
CA LYS A 243 -18.01 -8.30 18.09
C LYS A 243 -19.17 -7.56 18.73
N GLN A 244 -18.87 -6.47 19.40
CA GLN A 244 -19.87 -5.56 19.92
C GLN A 244 -20.09 -4.39 18.96
N SER A 245 -21.33 -3.94 18.83
CA SER A 245 -21.70 -2.78 18.00
C SER A 245 -22.43 -1.74 18.85
N LYS A 246 -22.06 -0.47 18.63
CA LYS A 246 -22.86 0.63 19.20
C LYS A 246 -24.15 0.81 18.43
N PRO A 247 -25.19 1.42 19.01
CA PRO A 247 -26.48 1.68 18.36
C PRO A 247 -26.30 2.42 17.02
N LEU A 248 -27.09 2.05 16.01
CA LEU A 248 -26.98 2.67 14.68
C LEU A 248 -27.44 4.11 14.65
N GLU A 249 -28.48 4.46 15.41
CA GLU A 249 -29.07 5.80 15.54
C GLU A 249 -28.08 6.84 16.02
N GLU A 250 -27.07 6.44 16.79
CA GLU A 250 -25.98 7.32 17.24
C GLU A 250 -24.94 7.59 16.15
N ARG A 251 -24.94 6.82 15.07
CA ARG A 251 -23.86 6.75 14.08
C ARG A 251 -24.27 7.11 12.66
N ILE A 252 -25.58 7.12 12.39
CA ILE A 252 -26.14 7.35 11.05
C ILE A 252 -27.25 8.37 11.14
N LYS A 253 -27.27 9.31 10.20
CA LYS A 253 -28.43 10.15 9.89
C LYS A 253 -28.77 9.98 8.43
N PHE A 254 -30.02 9.60 8.14
CA PHE A 254 -30.54 9.50 6.78
C PHE A 254 -31.51 10.68 6.54
N LEU A 255 -31.12 11.60 5.69
CA LEU A 255 -31.86 12.82 5.39
C LEU A 255 -32.39 12.77 3.96
N GLY A 256 -33.62 13.29 3.74
CA GLY A 256 -34.24 13.37 2.40
C GLY A 256 -34.78 12.03 1.89
N GLY A 257 -34.96 11.04 2.76
CA GLY A 257 -35.67 9.80 2.44
C GLY A 257 -37.11 10.07 2.06
N LYS A 258 -37.68 9.27 1.09
CA LYS A 258 -39.10 9.30 0.71
C LYS A 258 -39.92 8.46 1.66
#